data_ed60fc202af0d6c23481c125bcb23920
#
_entry.id   ed60fc202af0d6c23481c125bcb23920
#
_cell.length_a   1.000
_cell.length_b   1.000
_cell.length_c   1.000
_cell.angle_alpha   90.00
_cell.angle_beta   90.00
_cell.angle_gamma   90.00
#
_symmetry.space_group_name_H-M   'P 1'
#
loop_
_entity.id
_entity.type
_entity.pdbx_description
1 polymer ?
#
loop_
_entity_poly.entity_id
_entity_poly.type
_entity_poly.pdbx_seq_one_letter_code
_entity_poly.pdbx_strand_id
1 'polypeptide(L)'
;MNRPGMNAVVIAALVVALAVTPVFAGNFMVSLLNDIGIGTLVALGLVLLTGIGGATSFGQAAFVGIAAYASAWLSTAHGVSPWLGLPFALSLTGLSALAIGMLTLRLGGHFLPLSTIAWGLSIAMLFGNMDALGRHTGLSNIPPLFIGSWSLASPQSIYYLIWTLVGLAYLFSYNLLRSRPGRAIRSLRGGAILLASVGADAYRVRLTLFVTAALLAGLAGWLYAHMNRFVSPSPFDVRASIEYLLMAVAGGLGHLAGALVGSALVLILKNSLQDVLPLLTQRAGQLEAIAFAALFILLLHFARGGLMGFVRKWMQRWAGPPLARAPMARVAPLAHRTLPARGTPILSVSGAVKRFGGLVAVDDVSFDVNAGEIVGLIGPNGAGKSTMFNLLTCTASMTAGQVRFLGQNITGMAQREVARLGLARTFQHVKLRPQMSLLDNVALGAHSRTQVGFLKAGLRLDVHEERQMLQEAQRQLDRIGLGDRAHELAGSLPLGTQRILEIARALAADPVLLVLDEPAAGLRRKEKMALGQLLRKLCDEGVTILIVEHDMDFVMKLVDRLVVMNFGSKLLEGVPVSYTHLRAHETKANLVCRLLLE
;
A
#
# COMPACT_ATOMS: atom_id res chain seq x y z
N MET A 1 -3.99 -9.06 -29.23
CA MET A 1 -2.58 -9.38 -29.59
C MET A 1 -1.64 -8.65 -28.63
N ASN A 2 -1.49 -9.14 -27.39
CA ASN A 2 -0.38 -8.72 -26.55
C ASN A 2 0.81 -9.66 -26.85
N ARG A 3 1.42 -9.52 -28.01
CA ARG A 3 2.71 -10.14 -28.29
C ARG A 3 3.71 -9.47 -27.34
N PRO A 4 4.48 -10.21 -26.54
CA PRO A 4 5.52 -9.59 -25.70
C PRO A 4 6.48 -8.70 -26.51
N GLY A 5 6.61 -8.97 -27.82
CA GLY A 5 7.34 -8.12 -28.76
C GLY A 5 6.66 -6.77 -29.07
N MET A 6 5.33 -6.66 -29.08
CA MET A 6 4.65 -5.41 -29.45
C MET A 6 4.78 -4.34 -28.35
N ASN A 7 4.69 -4.72 -27.07
CA ASN A 7 4.96 -3.78 -25.97
C ASN A 7 6.43 -3.36 -25.93
N ALA A 8 7.36 -4.28 -26.22
CA ALA A 8 8.78 -3.96 -26.30
C ALA A 8 9.07 -3.03 -27.50
N VAL A 9 8.45 -3.25 -28.65
CA VAL A 9 8.58 -2.38 -29.83
C VAL A 9 8.01 -0.98 -29.55
N VAL A 10 6.83 -0.87 -28.91
CA VAL A 10 6.25 0.43 -28.55
C VAL A 10 7.12 1.18 -27.55
N ILE A 11 7.65 0.50 -26.54
CA ILE A 11 8.57 1.11 -25.56
C ILE A 11 9.87 1.54 -26.26
N ALA A 12 10.45 0.69 -27.10
CA ALA A 12 11.65 1.02 -27.86
C ALA A 12 11.42 2.23 -28.79
N ALA A 13 10.29 2.27 -29.51
CA ALA A 13 9.91 3.40 -30.36
C ALA A 13 9.76 4.70 -29.55
N LEU A 14 9.15 4.62 -28.36
CA LEU A 14 9.02 5.79 -27.47
C LEU A 14 10.39 6.26 -26.96
N VAL A 15 11.27 5.36 -26.58
CA VAL A 15 12.64 5.70 -26.15
C VAL A 15 13.43 6.32 -27.28
N VAL A 16 13.35 5.77 -28.49
CA VAL A 16 14.00 6.34 -29.68
C VAL A 16 13.42 7.70 -30.01
N ALA A 17 12.10 7.87 -30.01
CA ALA A 17 11.46 9.17 -30.23
C ALA A 17 11.95 10.21 -29.21
N LEU A 18 11.97 9.87 -27.92
CA LEU A 18 12.50 10.77 -26.88
C LEU A 18 13.98 11.08 -27.10
N ALA A 19 14.81 10.12 -27.48
CA ALA A 19 16.24 10.35 -27.73
C ALA A 19 16.52 11.26 -28.94
N VAL A 20 15.67 11.19 -29.96
CA VAL A 20 15.84 11.93 -31.22
C VAL A 20 15.21 13.34 -31.14
N THR A 21 14.20 13.54 -30.29
CA THR A 21 13.47 14.82 -30.19
C THR A 21 14.38 16.06 -30.03
N PRO A 22 15.43 16.10 -29.15
CA PRO A 22 16.26 17.30 -28.96
C PRO A 22 17.05 17.72 -30.21
N VAL A 23 17.22 16.81 -31.17
CA VAL A 23 17.95 17.08 -32.41
C VAL A 23 17.11 17.91 -33.39
N PHE A 24 15.78 17.68 -33.39
CA PHE A 24 14.86 18.32 -34.34
C PHE A 24 14.00 19.41 -33.71
N ALA A 25 13.83 19.40 -32.38
CA ALA A 25 12.99 20.35 -31.67
C ALA A 25 13.76 21.64 -31.37
N GLY A 26 13.07 22.79 -31.47
CA GLY A 26 13.61 24.07 -31.05
C GLY A 26 13.83 24.16 -29.54
N ASN A 27 14.66 25.12 -29.11
CA ASN A 27 15.06 25.29 -27.68
C ASN A 27 13.86 25.42 -26.75
N PHE A 28 12.81 26.10 -27.16
CA PHE A 28 11.57 26.27 -26.37
C PHE A 28 10.92 24.89 -26.08
N MET A 29 10.74 24.06 -27.11
CA MET A 29 10.14 22.75 -26.96
C MET A 29 10.99 21.82 -26.09
N VAL A 30 12.32 21.87 -26.22
CA VAL A 30 13.24 21.08 -25.40
C VAL A 30 13.18 21.56 -23.93
N SER A 31 13.10 22.88 -23.68
CA SER A 31 12.94 23.42 -22.33
C SER A 31 11.62 22.96 -21.71
N LEU A 32 10.52 23.01 -22.44
CA LEU A 32 9.23 22.52 -21.98
C LEU A 32 9.28 21.02 -21.65
N LEU A 33 9.95 20.21 -22.47
CA LEU A 33 10.14 18.79 -22.21
C LEU A 33 11.01 18.53 -20.96
N ASN A 34 11.99 19.39 -20.69
CA ASN A 34 12.79 19.34 -19.46
C ASN A 34 11.93 19.62 -18.22
N ASP A 35 11.09 20.64 -18.28
CA ASP A 35 10.13 20.96 -17.20
C ASP A 35 9.14 19.81 -16.99
N ILE A 36 8.63 19.20 -18.06
CA ILE A 36 7.79 17.98 -17.99
C ILE A 36 8.55 16.84 -17.31
N GLY A 37 9.82 16.63 -17.63
CA GLY A 37 10.67 15.62 -16.99
C GLY A 37 10.81 15.86 -15.48
N ILE A 38 11.13 17.09 -15.08
CA ILE A 38 11.26 17.50 -13.67
C ILE A 38 9.92 17.33 -12.94
N GLY A 39 8.81 17.83 -13.52
CA GLY A 39 7.47 17.66 -13.00
C GLY A 39 7.07 16.18 -12.86
N THR A 40 7.50 15.35 -13.82
CA THR A 40 7.25 13.90 -13.80
C THR A 40 7.90 13.21 -12.59
N LEU A 41 9.12 13.59 -12.19
CA LEU A 41 9.78 13.05 -10.99
C LEU A 41 8.96 13.31 -9.73
N VAL A 42 8.49 14.55 -9.55
CA VAL A 42 7.66 14.94 -8.39
C VAL A 42 6.31 14.24 -8.44
N ALA A 43 5.63 14.26 -9.61
CA ALA A 43 4.35 13.59 -9.81
C ALA A 43 4.45 12.08 -9.60
N LEU A 44 5.56 11.43 -9.97
CA LEU A 44 5.80 10.01 -9.73
C LEU A 44 5.85 9.70 -8.23
N GLY A 45 6.52 10.54 -7.44
CA GLY A 45 6.50 10.46 -5.98
C GLY A 45 5.09 10.60 -5.40
N LEU A 46 4.29 11.53 -5.92
CA LEU A 46 2.89 11.73 -5.51
C LEU A 46 1.97 10.57 -5.95
N VAL A 47 2.18 10.00 -7.13
CA VAL A 47 1.43 8.80 -7.57
C VAL A 47 1.70 7.64 -6.62
N LEU A 48 2.95 7.42 -6.20
CA LEU A 48 3.30 6.40 -5.22
C LEU A 48 2.66 6.70 -3.86
N LEU A 49 2.84 7.89 -3.33
CA LEU A 49 2.43 8.29 -1.98
C LEU A 49 0.91 8.46 -1.87
N THR A 50 0.34 9.34 -2.69
CA THR A 50 -1.08 9.71 -2.63
C THR A 50 -1.93 8.72 -3.44
N GLY A 51 -1.46 8.39 -4.63
CA GLY A 51 -2.19 7.54 -5.56
C GLY A 51 -2.32 6.11 -5.08
N ILE A 52 -1.23 5.45 -4.80
CA ILE A 52 -1.17 4.02 -4.47
C ILE A 52 -1.20 3.84 -2.95
N GLY A 53 -0.39 4.62 -2.23
CA GLY A 53 -0.28 4.54 -0.77
C GLY A 53 -1.46 5.14 0.00
N GLY A 54 -2.24 6.04 -0.63
CA GLY A 54 -3.42 6.65 -0.02
C GLY A 54 -3.12 7.74 1.02
N ALA A 55 -1.91 8.31 1.01
CA ALA A 55 -1.46 9.37 1.92
C ALA A 55 -1.31 10.69 1.15
N THR A 56 -2.33 11.56 1.20
CA THR A 56 -2.31 12.84 0.48
C THR A 56 -1.31 13.80 1.10
N SER A 57 -0.44 14.40 0.28
CA SER A 57 0.56 15.40 0.68
C SER A 57 0.53 16.61 -0.23
N PHE A 58 0.55 17.80 0.37
CA PHE A 58 0.64 19.10 -0.30
C PHE A 58 1.98 19.80 -0.05
N GLY A 59 3.00 19.09 0.43
CA GLY A 59 4.29 19.67 0.78
C GLY A 59 5.43 19.29 -0.17
N GLN A 60 5.16 18.77 -1.36
CA GLN A 60 6.22 18.24 -2.22
C GLN A 60 7.13 19.35 -2.79
N ALA A 61 6.59 20.55 -3.09
CA ALA A 61 7.40 21.68 -3.55
C ALA A 61 8.45 22.12 -2.52
N ALA A 62 8.15 21.99 -1.21
CA ALA A 62 9.14 22.27 -0.16
C ALA A 62 10.36 21.34 -0.25
N PHE A 63 10.16 20.05 -0.55
CA PHE A 63 11.26 19.10 -0.74
C PHE A 63 12.04 19.37 -2.03
N VAL A 64 11.37 19.82 -3.09
CA VAL A 64 12.04 20.32 -4.29
C VAL A 64 12.93 21.51 -3.91
N GLY A 65 12.39 22.48 -3.14
CA GLY A 65 13.10 23.68 -2.69
C GLY A 65 14.30 23.34 -1.78
N ILE A 66 14.13 22.44 -0.79
CA ILE A 66 15.23 22.01 0.10
C ILE A 66 16.42 21.53 -0.72
N ALA A 67 16.19 20.64 -1.70
CA ALA A 67 17.28 20.11 -2.51
C ALA A 67 17.87 21.15 -3.46
N ALA A 68 17.04 21.98 -4.08
CA ALA A 68 17.48 23.05 -4.97
C ALA A 68 18.39 24.04 -4.23
N TYR A 69 17.94 24.55 -3.08
CA TYR A 69 18.73 25.48 -2.27
C TYR A 69 19.97 24.83 -1.66
N ALA A 70 19.88 23.59 -1.17
CA ALA A 70 21.03 22.89 -0.60
C ALA A 70 22.16 22.72 -1.62
N SER A 71 21.82 22.30 -2.86
CA SER A 71 22.80 22.15 -3.92
C SER A 71 23.32 23.49 -4.43
N ALA A 72 22.43 24.47 -4.63
CA ALA A 72 22.79 25.81 -5.07
C ALA A 72 23.75 26.50 -4.08
N TRP A 73 23.39 26.50 -2.78
CA TRP A 73 24.22 27.09 -1.72
C TRP A 73 25.61 26.44 -1.64
N LEU A 74 25.65 25.09 -1.66
CA LEU A 74 26.93 24.38 -1.61
C LEU A 74 27.85 24.71 -2.80
N SER A 75 27.27 24.85 -3.99
CA SER A 75 27.99 25.15 -5.21
C SER A 75 28.43 26.63 -5.32
N THR A 76 27.55 27.58 -4.87
CA THR A 76 27.83 29.02 -4.99
C THR A 76 28.66 29.56 -3.83
N ALA A 77 28.37 29.18 -2.58
CA ALA A 77 29.08 29.69 -1.41
C ALA A 77 30.42 28.98 -1.12
N HIS A 78 30.51 27.69 -1.47
CA HIS A 78 31.69 26.86 -1.15
C HIS A 78 32.44 26.33 -2.38
N GLY A 79 31.98 26.64 -3.60
CA GLY A 79 32.62 26.19 -4.84
C GLY A 79 32.63 24.67 -5.05
N VAL A 80 31.79 23.92 -4.33
CA VAL A 80 31.74 22.47 -4.39
C VAL A 80 31.10 22.02 -5.70
N SER A 81 31.62 20.94 -6.28
CA SER A 81 31.09 20.36 -7.51
C SER A 81 29.61 20.07 -7.38
N PRO A 82 28.77 20.42 -8.39
CA PRO A 82 27.34 20.10 -8.42
C PRO A 82 27.02 18.62 -8.20
N TRP A 83 27.90 17.70 -8.61
CA TRP A 83 27.75 16.25 -8.40
C TRP A 83 27.86 15.83 -6.93
N LEU A 84 28.72 16.51 -6.16
CA LEU A 84 28.78 16.33 -4.70
C LEU A 84 27.62 17.02 -4.00
N GLY A 85 27.06 18.05 -4.63
CA GLY A 85 25.81 18.70 -4.20
C GLY A 85 24.61 17.75 -4.21
N LEU A 86 24.55 16.78 -5.13
CA LEU A 86 23.45 15.81 -5.21
C LEU A 86 23.29 14.96 -3.94
N PRO A 87 24.30 14.19 -3.47
CA PRO A 87 24.15 13.39 -2.26
C PRO A 87 23.88 14.26 -1.02
N PHE A 88 24.46 15.47 -0.94
CA PHE A 88 24.17 16.41 0.14
C PHE A 88 22.69 16.87 0.11
N ALA A 89 22.18 17.29 -1.04
CA ALA A 89 20.81 17.74 -1.23
C ALA A 89 19.80 16.61 -0.93
N LEU A 90 20.08 15.38 -1.42
CA LEU A 90 19.22 14.22 -1.15
C LEU A 90 19.27 13.81 0.33
N SER A 91 20.44 13.90 0.99
CA SER A 91 20.56 13.59 2.41
C SER A 91 19.78 14.59 3.26
N LEU A 92 19.90 15.89 2.98
CA LEU A 92 19.15 16.94 3.69
C LEU A 92 17.64 16.80 3.47
N THR A 93 17.23 16.56 2.23
CA THR A 93 15.81 16.32 1.89
C THR A 93 15.29 15.06 2.57
N GLY A 94 16.04 13.98 2.54
CA GLY A 94 15.67 12.72 3.20
C GLY A 94 15.54 12.84 4.72
N LEU A 95 16.47 13.54 5.38
CA LEU A 95 16.43 13.82 6.81
C LEU A 95 15.24 14.72 7.18
N SER A 96 15.00 15.78 6.41
CA SER A 96 13.83 16.66 6.59
C SER A 96 12.51 15.88 6.41
N ALA A 97 12.43 15.04 5.36
CA ALA A 97 11.26 14.21 5.11
C ALA A 97 11.07 13.17 6.23
N LEU A 98 12.14 12.58 6.75
CA LEU A 98 12.08 11.64 7.85
C LEU A 98 11.56 12.33 9.12
N ALA A 99 12.10 13.50 9.46
CA ALA A 99 11.68 14.29 10.63
C ALA A 99 10.20 14.71 10.51
N ILE A 100 9.80 15.32 9.40
CA ILE A 100 8.43 15.75 9.14
C ILE A 100 7.49 14.53 9.11
N GLY A 101 7.89 13.45 8.43
CA GLY A 101 7.10 12.22 8.33
C GLY A 101 6.89 11.53 9.67
N MET A 102 7.90 11.48 10.55
CA MET A 102 7.78 10.92 11.89
C MET A 102 6.77 11.68 12.76
N LEU A 103 6.68 12.99 12.60
CA LEU A 103 5.74 13.83 13.33
C LEU A 103 4.31 13.73 12.74
N THR A 104 4.19 13.86 11.41
CA THR A 104 2.89 14.07 10.75
C THR A 104 2.14 12.78 10.43
N LEU A 105 2.83 11.67 10.10
CA LEU A 105 2.18 10.41 9.73
C LEU A 105 1.49 9.70 10.91
N ARG A 106 1.77 10.11 12.14
CA ARG A 106 1.07 9.62 13.33
C ARG A 106 -0.32 10.22 13.50
N LEU A 107 -0.55 11.41 12.93
CA LEU A 107 -1.81 12.16 13.11
C LEU A 107 -2.99 11.50 12.38
N GLY A 108 -2.76 10.76 11.30
CA GLY A 108 -3.81 10.05 10.54
C GLY A 108 -4.87 10.93 9.90
N GLY A 109 -5.71 10.35 9.05
CA GLY A 109 -6.90 11.00 8.48
C GLY A 109 -6.62 12.31 7.75
N HIS A 110 -7.46 13.32 8.01
CA HIS A 110 -7.40 14.65 7.38
C HIS A 110 -6.26 15.55 7.90
N PHE A 111 -5.60 15.17 8.99
CA PHE A 111 -4.53 15.99 9.57
C PHE A 111 -3.23 15.94 8.74
N LEU A 112 -2.97 14.87 8.00
CA LEU A 112 -1.77 14.76 7.16
C LEU A 112 -1.73 15.82 6.04
N PRO A 113 -2.78 16.04 5.23
CA PRO A 113 -2.79 17.13 4.26
C PRO A 113 -2.55 18.50 4.88
N LEU A 114 -3.23 18.83 5.98
CA LEU A 114 -3.11 20.11 6.67
C LEU A 114 -1.69 20.34 7.20
N SER A 115 -1.09 19.32 7.83
CA SER A 115 0.27 19.44 8.35
C SER A 115 1.31 19.59 7.25
N THR A 116 1.14 18.93 6.09
CA THR A 116 2.05 19.09 4.95
C THR A 116 1.94 20.44 4.28
N ILE A 117 0.75 21.09 4.28
CA ILE A 117 0.58 22.50 3.88
C ILE A 117 1.32 23.41 4.86
N ALA A 118 1.12 23.23 6.16
CA ALA A 118 1.77 24.07 7.18
C ALA A 118 3.30 23.99 7.08
N TRP A 119 3.86 22.78 6.95
CA TRP A 119 5.30 22.61 6.71
C TRP A 119 5.77 23.24 5.39
N GLY A 120 4.97 23.11 4.32
CA GLY A 120 5.28 23.73 3.02
C GLY A 120 5.38 25.24 3.13
N LEU A 121 4.41 25.89 3.80
CA LEU A 121 4.42 27.33 4.06
C LEU A 121 5.63 27.75 4.91
N SER A 122 5.88 27.02 6.02
CA SER A 122 6.99 27.34 6.92
C SER A 122 8.35 27.26 6.22
N ILE A 123 8.57 26.24 5.39
CA ILE A 123 9.81 26.08 4.64
C ILE A 123 9.94 27.15 3.55
N ALA A 124 8.87 27.48 2.84
CA ALA A 124 8.89 28.56 1.83
C ALA A 124 9.20 29.93 2.48
N MET A 125 8.63 30.22 3.65
CA MET A 125 8.97 31.42 4.45
C MET A 125 10.42 31.38 4.93
N LEU A 126 10.92 30.22 5.34
CA LEU A 126 12.32 30.07 5.73
C LEU A 126 13.25 30.45 4.58
N PHE A 127 13.00 29.95 3.36
CA PHE A 127 13.80 30.32 2.19
C PHE A 127 13.81 31.82 1.92
N GLY A 128 12.65 32.49 2.06
CA GLY A 128 12.52 33.94 1.83
C GLY A 128 13.17 34.82 2.90
N ASN A 129 13.49 34.28 4.09
CA ASN A 129 14.01 35.06 5.21
C ASN A 129 15.48 34.77 5.56
N MET A 130 16.07 33.69 5.03
CA MET A 130 17.47 33.34 5.32
C MET A 130 18.43 34.12 4.44
N ASP A 131 19.35 34.90 5.06
CA ASP A 131 20.39 35.66 4.37
C ASP A 131 21.31 34.75 3.54
N ALA A 132 21.69 33.60 4.08
CA ALA A 132 22.56 32.63 3.42
C ALA A 132 21.96 32.05 2.11
N LEU A 133 20.63 32.16 1.93
CA LEU A 133 19.92 31.70 0.74
C LEU A 133 19.50 32.85 -0.19
N GLY A 134 20.00 34.08 0.05
CA GLY A 134 19.71 35.28 -0.74
C GLY A 134 18.31 35.84 -0.51
N ARG A 135 17.62 35.45 0.55
CA ARG A 135 16.25 35.93 0.87
C ARG A 135 15.29 35.79 -0.32
N HIS A 136 14.45 36.80 -0.56
CA HIS A 136 13.50 36.80 -1.67
C HIS A 136 14.15 36.93 -3.05
N THR A 137 15.40 37.44 -3.13
CA THR A 137 16.15 37.54 -4.39
C THR A 137 16.71 36.21 -4.87
N GLY A 138 16.92 35.29 -3.94
CA GLY A 138 17.43 33.92 -4.23
C GLY A 138 18.93 33.88 -4.54
N LEU A 139 19.37 32.73 -5.06
CA LEU A 139 20.75 32.45 -5.45
C LEU A 139 20.88 32.43 -6.96
N SER A 140 21.87 33.18 -7.47
CA SER A 140 22.19 33.28 -8.91
C SER A 140 23.58 32.66 -9.17
N ASN A 141 23.96 32.59 -10.46
CA ASN A 141 25.25 32.08 -10.92
C ASN A 141 25.55 30.64 -10.47
N ILE A 142 24.52 29.82 -10.38
CA ILE A 142 24.68 28.39 -10.07
C ILE A 142 25.44 27.72 -11.22
N PRO A 143 26.54 27.00 -10.96
CA PRO A 143 27.34 26.39 -12.00
C PRO A 143 26.54 25.28 -12.72
N PRO A 144 26.72 25.15 -14.06
CA PRO A 144 26.10 24.07 -14.81
C PRO A 144 26.74 22.72 -14.41
N LEU A 145 26.06 21.62 -14.75
CA LEU A 145 26.60 20.28 -14.62
C LEU A 145 27.62 20.01 -15.73
N PHE A 146 28.66 19.23 -15.42
CA PHE A 146 29.66 18.78 -16.38
C PHE A 146 29.82 17.25 -16.30
N ILE A 147 29.92 16.59 -17.46
CA ILE A 147 30.31 15.19 -17.58
C ILE A 147 31.66 15.16 -18.32
N GLY A 148 32.76 15.01 -17.55
CA GLY A 148 34.11 15.23 -18.08
C GLY A 148 34.28 16.69 -18.56
N SER A 149 34.63 16.88 -19.82
CA SER A 149 34.74 18.20 -20.47
C SER A 149 33.41 18.73 -21.06
N TRP A 150 32.37 17.92 -21.06
CA TRP A 150 31.08 18.27 -21.69
C TRP A 150 30.17 19.03 -20.72
N SER A 151 29.84 20.26 -21.08
CA SER A 151 28.93 21.11 -20.30
C SER A 151 27.45 20.80 -20.60
N LEU A 152 26.65 20.63 -19.55
CA LEU A 152 25.21 20.44 -19.63
C LEU A 152 24.44 21.78 -19.46
N ALA A 153 25.04 22.89 -19.91
CA ALA A 153 24.45 24.23 -19.79
C ALA A 153 23.31 24.49 -20.80
N SER A 154 23.26 23.77 -21.92
CA SER A 154 22.21 23.94 -22.91
C SER A 154 20.99 23.09 -22.60
N PRO A 155 19.77 23.52 -22.98
CA PRO A 155 18.55 22.71 -22.80
C PRO A 155 18.66 21.31 -23.40
N GLN A 156 19.34 21.17 -24.54
CA GLN A 156 19.53 19.88 -25.23
C GLN A 156 20.46 18.95 -24.47
N SER A 157 21.56 19.45 -23.90
CA SER A 157 22.51 18.62 -23.19
C SER A 157 21.97 18.10 -21.86
N ILE A 158 21.28 18.95 -21.08
CA ILE A 158 20.69 18.53 -19.79
C ILE A 158 19.45 17.64 -19.98
N TYR A 159 18.77 17.72 -21.14
CA TYR A 159 17.63 16.89 -21.50
C TYR A 159 17.93 15.40 -21.31
N TYR A 160 19.03 14.91 -21.83
CA TYR A 160 19.39 13.50 -21.73
C TYR A 160 19.59 13.04 -20.27
N LEU A 161 20.14 13.90 -19.42
CA LEU A 161 20.29 13.60 -18.00
C LEU A 161 18.92 13.52 -17.32
N ILE A 162 18.04 14.51 -17.54
CA ILE A 162 16.71 14.55 -16.95
C ILE A 162 15.92 13.29 -17.32
N TRP A 163 15.82 12.97 -18.62
CA TRP A 163 15.02 11.82 -19.07
C TRP A 163 15.62 10.48 -18.69
N THR A 164 16.96 10.39 -18.56
CA THR A 164 17.61 9.21 -17.99
C THR A 164 17.20 9.00 -16.54
N LEU A 165 17.23 10.05 -15.72
CA LEU A 165 16.83 9.99 -14.30
C LEU A 165 15.31 9.72 -14.15
N VAL A 166 14.47 10.29 -15.01
CA VAL A 166 13.03 9.97 -15.07
C VAL A 166 12.83 8.47 -15.38
N GLY A 167 13.55 7.94 -16.38
CA GLY A 167 13.52 6.52 -16.74
C GLY A 167 13.94 5.60 -15.60
N LEU A 168 15.04 5.94 -14.91
CA LEU A 168 15.53 5.20 -13.75
C LEU A 168 14.54 5.24 -12.57
N ALA A 169 13.97 6.42 -12.27
CA ALA A 169 12.97 6.60 -11.23
C ALA A 169 11.68 5.81 -11.55
N TYR A 170 11.27 5.80 -12.81
CA TYR A 170 10.13 5.02 -13.29
C TYR A 170 10.38 3.52 -13.13
N LEU A 171 11.53 3.02 -13.58
CA LEU A 171 11.93 1.62 -13.46
C LEU A 171 12.01 1.17 -11.99
N PHE A 172 12.62 1.99 -11.14
CA PHE A 172 12.67 1.76 -9.70
C PHE A 172 11.25 1.63 -9.11
N SER A 173 10.37 2.57 -9.42
CA SER A 173 8.98 2.59 -8.94
C SER A 173 8.18 1.39 -9.48
N TYR A 174 8.38 1.03 -10.73
CA TYR A 174 7.75 -0.12 -11.36
C TYR A 174 8.16 -1.45 -10.71
N ASN A 175 9.47 -1.65 -10.51
CA ASN A 175 9.99 -2.83 -9.84
C ASN A 175 9.48 -2.92 -8.40
N LEU A 176 9.55 -1.79 -7.67
CA LEU A 176 9.07 -1.69 -6.31
C LEU A 176 7.60 -2.12 -6.18
N LEU A 177 6.71 -1.63 -7.05
CA LEU A 177 5.29 -1.99 -6.98
C LEU A 177 4.99 -3.45 -7.31
N ARG A 178 5.89 -4.14 -8.01
CA ARG A 178 5.75 -5.57 -8.37
C ARG A 178 6.40 -6.52 -7.38
N SER A 179 6.87 -6.02 -6.27
CA SER A 179 7.59 -6.74 -5.23
C SER A 179 6.78 -6.91 -3.95
N ARG A 180 7.35 -7.62 -2.97
CA ARG A 180 6.81 -7.75 -1.61
C ARG A 180 6.45 -6.40 -0.97
N PRO A 181 7.38 -5.39 -0.86
CA PRO A 181 7.02 -4.06 -0.33
C PRO A 181 5.93 -3.38 -1.16
N GLY A 182 5.91 -3.57 -2.48
CA GLY A 182 4.89 -3.00 -3.35
C GLY A 182 3.49 -3.55 -3.08
N ARG A 183 3.35 -4.84 -2.75
CA ARG A 183 2.06 -5.39 -2.30
C ARG A 183 1.62 -4.78 -0.98
N ALA A 184 2.53 -4.57 -0.04
CA ALA A 184 2.24 -3.88 1.22
C ALA A 184 1.80 -2.42 0.96
N ILE A 185 2.48 -1.67 0.09
CA ILE A 185 2.10 -0.31 -0.31
C ILE A 185 0.69 -0.30 -0.92
N ARG A 186 0.41 -1.17 -1.89
CA ARG A 186 -0.93 -1.27 -2.51
C ARG A 186 -2.02 -1.64 -1.51
N SER A 187 -1.66 -2.27 -0.39
CA SER A 187 -2.58 -2.69 0.67
C SER A 187 -2.81 -1.62 1.76
N LEU A 188 -2.04 -0.52 1.80
CA LEU A 188 -2.21 0.58 2.76
C LEU A 188 -3.63 1.15 2.78
N ARG A 189 -4.27 1.28 1.61
CA ARG A 189 -5.67 1.71 1.48
C ARG A 189 -6.69 0.72 2.06
N GLY A 190 -6.30 -0.53 2.32
CA GLY A 190 -7.10 -1.54 3.02
C GLY A 190 -7.11 -1.40 4.53
N GLY A 191 -6.36 -0.44 5.06
CA GLY A 191 -6.24 -0.14 6.48
C GLY A 191 -5.03 -0.80 7.16
N ALA A 192 -4.65 -0.22 8.30
CA ALA A 192 -3.49 -0.69 9.07
C ALA A 192 -3.68 -2.11 9.63
N ILE A 193 -4.93 -2.49 9.95
CA ILE A 193 -5.27 -3.82 10.49
C ILE A 193 -4.95 -4.92 9.48
N LEU A 194 -5.25 -4.71 8.17
CA LEU A 194 -4.91 -5.67 7.14
C LEU A 194 -3.39 -5.90 7.05
N LEU A 195 -2.60 -4.84 7.08
CA LEU A 195 -1.14 -4.95 7.03
C LEU A 195 -0.58 -5.60 8.29
N ALA A 196 -1.11 -5.24 9.47
CA ALA A 196 -0.70 -5.85 10.73
C ALA A 196 -0.99 -7.36 10.77
N SER A 197 -2.12 -7.81 10.19
CA SER A 197 -2.48 -9.24 10.15
C SER A 197 -1.54 -10.10 9.28
N VAL A 198 -0.78 -9.49 8.36
CA VAL A 198 0.27 -10.17 7.57
C VAL A 198 1.68 -9.87 8.07
N GLY A 199 1.82 -9.30 9.27
CA GLY A 199 3.11 -9.01 9.91
C GLY A 199 3.81 -7.74 9.41
N ALA A 200 3.14 -6.89 8.60
CA ALA A 200 3.68 -5.64 8.10
C ALA A 200 3.35 -4.45 9.01
N ASP A 201 4.26 -3.49 9.09
CA ASP A 201 4.06 -2.25 9.84
C ASP A 201 3.57 -1.14 8.90
N ALA A 202 2.29 -0.79 8.99
CA ALA A 202 1.69 0.24 8.14
C ALA A 202 2.33 1.63 8.30
N TYR A 203 2.78 1.97 9.51
CA TYR A 203 3.46 3.24 9.75
C TYR A 203 4.82 3.28 9.06
N ARG A 204 5.63 2.23 9.22
CA ARG A 204 6.94 2.14 8.53
C ARG A 204 6.80 2.16 7.02
N VAL A 205 5.81 1.45 6.47
CA VAL A 205 5.55 1.46 5.01
C VAL A 205 5.17 2.85 4.53
N ARG A 206 4.29 3.57 5.26
CA ARG A 206 3.93 4.96 4.93
C ARG A 206 5.12 5.90 5.02
N LEU A 207 5.92 5.81 6.09
CA LEU A 207 7.10 6.65 6.30
C LEU A 207 8.14 6.45 5.19
N THR A 208 8.45 5.20 4.86
CA THR A 208 9.38 4.88 3.77
C THR A 208 8.88 5.44 2.43
N LEU A 209 7.57 5.32 2.17
CA LEU A 209 6.94 5.84 0.96
C LEU A 209 6.99 7.38 0.91
N PHE A 210 6.75 8.05 2.05
CA PHE A 210 6.83 9.49 2.17
C PHE A 210 8.25 10.00 1.90
N VAL A 211 9.27 9.38 2.51
CA VAL A 211 10.69 9.69 2.28
C VAL A 211 11.07 9.45 0.81
N THR A 212 10.58 8.36 0.20
CA THR A 212 10.87 8.08 -1.22
C THR A 212 10.27 9.15 -2.13
N ALA A 213 9.02 9.59 -1.88
CA ALA A 213 8.41 10.66 -2.64
C ALA A 213 9.18 11.98 -2.49
N ALA A 214 9.67 12.29 -1.28
CA ALA A 214 10.50 13.45 -1.01
C ALA A 214 11.88 13.36 -1.70
N LEU A 215 12.50 12.18 -1.76
CA LEU A 215 13.78 12.00 -2.47
C LEU A 215 13.61 12.17 -3.99
N LEU A 216 12.49 11.72 -4.57
CA LEU A 216 12.18 11.99 -5.98
C LEU A 216 11.96 13.50 -6.23
N ALA A 217 11.28 14.19 -5.31
CA ALA A 217 11.14 15.64 -5.34
C ALA A 217 12.49 16.34 -5.16
N GLY A 218 13.36 15.83 -4.28
CA GLY A 218 14.72 16.33 -4.10
C GLY A 218 15.59 16.18 -5.35
N LEU A 219 15.48 15.05 -6.04
CA LEU A 219 16.15 14.84 -7.31
C LEU A 219 15.68 15.84 -8.37
N ALA A 220 14.37 16.11 -8.43
CA ALA A 220 13.79 17.15 -9.28
C ALA A 220 14.32 18.55 -8.91
N GLY A 221 14.46 18.86 -7.62
CA GLY A 221 14.98 20.14 -7.14
C GLY A 221 16.45 20.38 -7.50
N TRP A 222 17.28 19.34 -7.38
CA TRP A 222 18.67 19.40 -7.82
C TRP A 222 18.77 19.67 -9.33
N LEU A 223 18.02 18.94 -10.15
CA LEU A 223 17.96 19.18 -11.60
C LEU A 223 17.46 20.60 -11.93
N TYR A 224 16.41 21.07 -11.25
CA TYR A 224 15.84 22.40 -11.43
C TYR A 224 16.89 23.49 -11.18
N ALA A 225 17.65 23.41 -10.07
CA ALA A 225 18.66 24.40 -9.72
C ALA A 225 19.75 24.54 -10.78
N HIS A 226 20.28 23.42 -11.28
CA HIS A 226 21.38 23.41 -12.25
C HIS A 226 20.89 23.64 -13.70
N MET A 227 19.63 23.34 -14.02
CA MET A 227 19.01 23.66 -15.31
C MET A 227 18.76 25.16 -15.44
N ASN A 228 18.11 25.77 -14.43
CA ASN A 228 17.78 27.20 -14.47
C ASN A 228 18.92 28.10 -14.04
N ARG A 229 19.95 27.56 -13.35
CA ARG A 229 21.10 28.31 -12.83
C ARG A 229 20.74 29.49 -11.92
N PHE A 230 19.51 29.45 -11.42
CA PHE A 230 18.89 30.41 -10.54
C PHE A 230 17.83 29.72 -9.67
N VAL A 231 17.79 30.07 -8.38
CA VAL A 231 16.83 29.53 -7.42
C VAL A 231 16.28 30.67 -6.58
N SER A 232 14.95 30.83 -6.55
CA SER A 232 14.23 31.78 -5.69
C SER A 232 13.15 31.04 -4.89
N PRO A 233 12.57 31.63 -3.82
CA PRO A 233 11.54 30.96 -2.99
C PRO A 233 10.22 30.67 -3.73
N SER A 234 9.85 31.52 -4.69
CA SER A 234 8.55 31.54 -5.36
C SER A 234 8.14 30.22 -6.01
N PRO A 235 9.01 29.46 -6.71
CA PRO A 235 8.65 28.17 -7.32
C PRO A 235 8.43 27.02 -6.32
N PHE A 236 8.65 27.24 -5.02
CA PHE A 236 8.57 26.20 -3.99
C PHE A 236 7.46 26.45 -2.97
N ASP A 237 6.51 27.31 -3.32
CA ASP A 237 5.36 27.63 -2.49
C ASP A 237 4.27 26.53 -2.52
N VAL A 238 3.18 26.76 -1.80
CA VAL A 238 2.04 25.84 -1.76
C VAL A 238 1.33 25.71 -3.10
N ARG A 239 1.34 26.76 -3.94
CA ARG A 239 0.73 26.72 -5.29
C ARG A 239 1.45 25.67 -6.16
N ALA A 240 2.78 25.65 -6.14
CA ALA A 240 3.56 24.64 -6.84
C ALA A 240 3.27 23.23 -6.31
N SER A 241 3.12 23.06 -4.99
CA SER A 241 2.72 21.76 -4.41
C SER A 241 1.35 21.29 -4.91
N ILE A 242 0.38 22.20 -5.04
CA ILE A 242 -0.93 21.91 -5.62
C ILE A 242 -0.78 21.55 -7.10
N GLU A 243 0.03 22.28 -7.86
CA GLU A 243 0.27 22.02 -9.28
C GLU A 243 0.87 20.61 -9.50
N TYR A 244 1.87 20.20 -8.70
CA TYR A 244 2.40 18.84 -8.75
C TYR A 244 1.34 17.77 -8.41
N LEU A 245 0.47 18.05 -7.44
CA LEU A 245 -0.63 17.12 -7.13
C LEU A 245 -1.63 17.06 -8.29
N LEU A 246 -1.95 18.19 -8.92
CA LEU A 246 -2.80 18.25 -10.11
C LEU A 246 -2.21 17.42 -11.26
N MET A 247 -0.89 17.48 -11.50
CA MET A 247 -0.19 16.63 -12.47
C MET A 247 -0.44 15.14 -12.18
N ALA A 248 -0.27 14.72 -10.93
CA ALA A 248 -0.48 13.33 -10.55
C ALA A 248 -1.96 12.89 -10.70
N VAL A 249 -2.91 13.76 -10.34
CA VAL A 249 -4.36 13.49 -10.43
C VAL A 249 -4.84 13.46 -11.88
N ALA A 250 -4.44 14.45 -12.69
CA ALA A 250 -4.81 14.55 -14.11
C ALA A 250 -4.34 13.33 -14.91
N GLY A 251 -3.12 12.89 -14.64
CA GLY A 251 -2.57 11.70 -15.28
C GLY A 251 -3.22 10.40 -14.80
N GLY A 252 -3.67 10.36 -13.56
CA GLY A 252 -4.32 9.20 -12.95
C GLY A 252 -3.50 8.56 -11.83
N LEU A 253 -3.92 8.79 -10.60
CA LEU A 253 -3.27 8.36 -9.35
C LEU A 253 -3.04 6.85 -9.20
N GLY A 254 -3.70 6.02 -10.01
CA GLY A 254 -3.55 4.55 -9.94
C GLY A 254 -2.44 3.98 -10.84
N HIS A 255 -1.76 4.81 -11.64
CA HIS A 255 -0.85 4.33 -12.69
C HIS A 255 0.44 5.16 -12.72
N LEU A 256 1.60 4.50 -12.68
CA LEU A 256 2.90 5.19 -12.75
C LEU A 256 3.06 6.06 -14.02
N ALA A 257 2.63 5.54 -15.18
CA ALA A 257 2.65 6.29 -16.42
C ALA A 257 1.76 7.55 -16.39
N GLY A 258 0.79 7.61 -15.47
CA GLY A 258 0.01 8.80 -15.21
C GLY A 258 0.85 10.00 -14.78
N ALA A 259 1.96 9.79 -14.08
CA ALA A 259 2.86 10.88 -13.70
C ALA A 259 3.38 11.66 -14.91
N LEU A 260 3.84 10.96 -15.94
CA LEU A 260 4.33 11.54 -17.19
C LEU A 260 3.21 12.24 -17.98
N VAL A 261 2.10 11.52 -18.20
CA VAL A 261 0.97 12.03 -18.97
C VAL A 261 0.34 13.25 -18.30
N GLY A 262 0.23 13.24 -16.97
CA GLY A 262 -0.33 14.36 -16.22
C GLY A 262 0.60 15.56 -16.17
N SER A 263 1.90 15.38 -16.01
CA SER A 263 2.88 16.47 -16.06
C SER A 263 2.89 17.12 -17.45
N ALA A 264 2.91 16.32 -18.51
CA ALA A 264 2.83 16.81 -19.87
C ALA A 264 1.53 17.61 -20.11
N LEU A 265 0.38 17.06 -19.72
CA LEU A 265 -0.90 17.72 -19.88
C LEU A 265 -0.95 19.08 -19.15
N VAL A 266 -0.58 19.10 -17.87
CA VAL A 266 -0.68 20.31 -17.03
C VAL A 266 0.25 21.41 -17.55
N LEU A 267 1.50 21.08 -17.89
CA LEU A 267 2.47 22.06 -18.37
C LEU A 267 2.17 22.54 -19.80
N ILE A 268 1.76 21.65 -20.70
CA ILE A 268 1.33 22.05 -22.05
C ILE A 268 0.09 22.96 -21.97
N LEU A 269 -0.90 22.60 -21.15
CA LEU A 269 -2.10 23.39 -20.96
C LEU A 269 -1.77 24.77 -20.40
N LYS A 270 -0.89 24.86 -19.38
CA LYS A 270 -0.44 26.10 -18.78
C LYS A 270 0.24 27.02 -19.81
N ASN A 271 1.21 26.49 -20.56
CA ASN A 271 1.88 27.26 -21.61
C ASN A 271 0.92 27.67 -22.70
N SER A 272 0.03 26.79 -23.17
CA SER A 272 -0.97 27.16 -24.19
C SER A 272 -1.91 28.26 -23.71
N LEU A 273 -2.29 28.28 -22.44
CA LEU A 273 -3.11 29.36 -21.86
C LEU A 273 -2.33 30.68 -21.81
N GLN A 274 -1.04 30.65 -21.47
CA GLN A 274 -0.17 31.83 -21.46
C GLN A 274 0.00 32.43 -22.85
N ASP A 275 -0.01 31.61 -23.91
CA ASP A 275 0.08 32.10 -25.30
C ASP A 275 -1.26 32.57 -25.84
N VAL A 276 -2.38 31.89 -25.52
CA VAL A 276 -3.71 32.18 -26.12
C VAL A 276 -4.48 33.27 -25.38
N LEU A 277 -4.42 33.34 -24.03
CA LEU A 277 -5.19 34.34 -23.27
C LEU A 277 -4.85 35.81 -23.62
N PRO A 278 -3.57 36.18 -23.82
CA PRO A 278 -3.24 37.56 -24.22
C PRO A 278 -3.86 37.97 -25.55
N LEU A 279 -4.13 37.00 -26.46
CA LEU A 279 -4.81 37.25 -27.73
C LEU A 279 -6.30 37.54 -27.56
N LEU A 280 -6.91 37.08 -26.45
CA LEU A 280 -8.34 37.21 -26.19
C LEU A 280 -8.68 38.38 -25.26
N THR A 281 -7.76 38.76 -24.36
CA THR A 281 -8.02 39.80 -23.34
C THR A 281 -6.75 40.45 -22.83
N GLN A 282 -6.85 41.77 -22.54
CA GLN A 282 -5.77 42.54 -21.91
C GLN A 282 -5.52 42.17 -20.43
N ARG A 283 -6.44 41.41 -19.81
CA ARG A 283 -6.35 40.95 -18.41
C ARG A 283 -5.93 39.46 -18.31
N ALA A 284 -5.16 38.99 -19.26
CA ALA A 284 -4.76 37.58 -19.39
C ALA A 284 -4.19 36.98 -18.10
N GLY A 285 -3.28 37.65 -17.39
CA GLY A 285 -2.64 37.13 -16.18
C GLY A 285 -3.60 36.91 -15.01
N GLN A 286 -4.71 37.67 -14.93
CA GLN A 286 -5.74 37.46 -13.89
C GLN A 286 -6.67 36.28 -14.22
N LEU A 287 -6.90 36.04 -15.52
CA LEU A 287 -7.82 35.01 -16.00
C LEU A 287 -7.14 33.65 -16.18
N GLU A 288 -5.81 33.60 -16.27
CA GLU A 288 -5.05 32.35 -16.45
C GLU A 288 -5.40 31.30 -15.37
N ALA A 289 -5.35 31.71 -14.10
CA ALA A 289 -5.63 30.79 -12.98
C ALA A 289 -7.09 30.30 -13.00
N ILE A 290 -8.04 31.17 -13.37
CA ILE A 290 -9.46 30.80 -13.47
C ILE A 290 -9.69 29.86 -14.64
N ALA A 291 -9.14 30.16 -15.82
CA ALA A 291 -9.26 29.31 -17.00
C ALA A 291 -8.62 27.93 -16.77
N PHE A 292 -7.43 27.93 -16.17
CA PHE A 292 -6.75 26.69 -15.80
C PHE A 292 -7.59 25.82 -14.82
N ALA A 293 -8.12 26.47 -13.76
CA ALA A 293 -8.96 25.75 -12.78
C ALA A 293 -10.26 25.21 -13.43
N ALA A 294 -10.92 26.00 -14.29
CA ALA A 294 -12.14 25.59 -14.98
C ALA A 294 -11.87 24.39 -15.91
N LEU A 295 -10.82 24.46 -16.73
CA LEU A 295 -10.42 23.36 -17.62
C LEU A 295 -10.04 22.12 -16.84
N PHE A 296 -9.36 22.28 -15.71
CA PHE A 296 -8.97 21.17 -14.85
C PHE A 296 -10.18 20.49 -14.19
N ILE A 297 -11.15 21.27 -13.69
CA ILE A 297 -12.41 20.73 -13.13
C ILE A 297 -13.18 19.97 -14.23
N LEU A 298 -13.25 20.53 -15.43
CA LEU A 298 -13.88 19.88 -16.57
C LEU A 298 -13.19 18.55 -16.91
N LEU A 299 -11.86 18.54 -16.93
CA LEU A 299 -11.07 17.32 -17.14
C LEU A 299 -11.41 16.24 -16.09
N LEU A 300 -11.42 16.61 -14.81
CA LEU A 300 -11.73 15.67 -13.73
C LEU A 300 -13.18 15.17 -13.79
N HIS A 301 -14.11 15.99 -14.25
CA HIS A 301 -15.50 15.58 -14.43
C HIS A 301 -15.64 14.47 -15.47
N PHE A 302 -14.96 14.59 -16.61
CA PHE A 302 -15.02 13.60 -17.68
C PHE A 302 -14.05 12.42 -17.47
N ALA A 303 -12.90 12.63 -16.86
CA ALA A 303 -11.85 11.64 -16.66
C ALA A 303 -11.66 11.29 -15.16
N ARG A 304 -12.70 10.76 -14.49
CA ARG A 304 -12.68 10.42 -13.05
C ARG A 304 -11.53 9.51 -12.61
N GLY A 305 -10.94 8.76 -13.52
CA GLY A 305 -9.76 7.91 -13.27
C GLY A 305 -8.45 8.49 -13.79
N GLY A 306 -8.45 9.78 -14.17
CA GLY A 306 -7.35 10.42 -14.91
C GLY A 306 -7.25 9.94 -16.36
N LEU A 307 -6.42 10.65 -17.15
CA LEU A 307 -6.21 10.35 -18.56
C LEU A 307 -5.74 8.91 -18.80
N MET A 308 -4.84 8.40 -17.97
CA MET A 308 -4.34 7.03 -18.12
C MET A 308 -5.42 5.97 -17.89
N GLY A 309 -6.40 6.25 -17.03
CA GLY A 309 -7.58 5.40 -16.86
C GLY A 309 -8.42 5.31 -18.13
N PHE A 310 -8.58 6.41 -18.85
CA PHE A 310 -9.27 6.47 -20.15
C PHE A 310 -8.48 5.74 -21.23
N VAL A 311 -7.20 6.06 -21.39
CA VAL A 311 -6.28 5.40 -22.35
C VAL A 311 -6.29 3.88 -22.16
N ARG A 312 -6.21 3.41 -20.90
CA ARG A 312 -6.24 1.97 -20.61
C ARG A 312 -7.57 1.33 -21.00
N LYS A 313 -8.71 1.96 -20.71
CA LYS A 313 -10.02 1.45 -21.15
C LYS A 313 -10.12 1.39 -22.66
N TRP A 314 -9.61 2.39 -23.35
CA TRP A 314 -9.57 2.44 -24.80
C TRP A 314 -8.66 1.33 -25.36
N MET A 315 -7.43 1.19 -24.84
CA MET A 315 -6.50 0.12 -25.23
C MET A 315 -7.06 -1.28 -24.95
N GLN A 316 -7.80 -1.49 -23.85
CA GLN A 316 -8.42 -2.78 -23.52
C GLN A 316 -9.48 -3.21 -24.54
N ARG A 317 -10.14 -2.28 -25.22
CA ARG A 317 -11.08 -2.60 -26.31
C ARG A 317 -10.40 -3.22 -27.53
N TRP A 318 -9.13 -2.88 -27.73
CA TRP A 318 -8.30 -3.39 -28.83
C TRP A 318 -7.38 -4.53 -28.42
N ALA A 319 -7.22 -4.76 -27.12
CA ALA A 319 -6.45 -5.87 -26.58
C ALA A 319 -7.28 -7.15 -26.69
N GLY A 320 -6.76 -8.14 -27.41
CA GLY A 320 -7.33 -9.49 -27.41
C GLY A 320 -7.27 -10.15 -26.02
N PRO A 321 -7.85 -11.34 -25.88
CA PRO A 321 -7.83 -12.07 -24.60
C PRO A 321 -6.39 -12.21 -24.08
N PRO A 322 -6.20 -12.16 -22.76
CA PRO A 322 -4.87 -12.30 -22.17
C PRO A 322 -4.25 -13.64 -22.58
N LEU A 323 -3.03 -13.59 -23.12
CA LEU A 323 -2.25 -14.79 -23.41
C LEU A 323 -2.03 -15.58 -22.12
N ALA A 324 -2.22 -16.90 -22.20
CA ALA A 324 -1.81 -17.80 -21.13
C ALA A 324 -0.33 -17.53 -20.79
N ARG A 325 -0.06 -17.17 -19.55
CA ARG A 325 1.32 -16.95 -19.11
C ARG A 325 2.03 -18.28 -19.00
N ALA A 326 3.31 -18.28 -19.35
CA ALA A 326 4.18 -19.43 -19.15
C ALA A 326 4.14 -19.85 -17.66
N PRO A 327 4.18 -21.16 -17.37
CA PRO A 327 4.26 -21.66 -16.00
C PRO A 327 5.42 -21.00 -15.26
N MET A 328 5.22 -20.67 -14.00
CA MET A 328 6.30 -20.11 -13.17
C MET A 328 7.43 -21.15 -13.06
N ALA A 329 8.67 -20.69 -13.27
CA ALA A 329 9.83 -21.54 -13.05
C ALA A 329 9.81 -22.05 -11.59
N ARG A 330 9.98 -23.37 -11.42
CA ARG A 330 10.04 -23.99 -10.08
C ARG A 330 11.29 -23.47 -9.35
N VAL A 331 11.08 -22.99 -8.14
CA VAL A 331 12.15 -22.58 -7.20
C VAL A 331 12.00 -23.36 -5.90
N ALA A 332 13.02 -23.34 -5.06
CA ALA A 332 12.92 -23.95 -3.73
C ALA A 332 11.75 -23.31 -2.96
N PRO A 333 10.90 -24.10 -2.29
CA PRO A 333 9.77 -23.57 -1.53
C PRO A 333 10.25 -22.68 -0.37
N LEU A 334 9.38 -21.76 0.08
CA LEU A 334 9.63 -21.04 1.33
C LEU A 334 9.71 -22.03 2.50
N ALA A 335 10.62 -21.75 3.42
CA ALA A 335 10.75 -22.57 4.64
C ALA A 335 9.41 -22.64 5.37
N HIS A 336 9.02 -23.86 5.77
CA HIS A 336 7.83 -24.12 6.58
C HIS A 336 8.16 -24.07 8.06
N ARG A 337 7.18 -23.63 8.84
CA ARG A 337 7.28 -23.71 10.30
C ARG A 337 7.14 -25.15 10.75
N THR A 338 7.86 -25.49 11.81
CA THR A 338 7.61 -26.74 12.54
C THR A 338 6.30 -26.59 13.31
N LEU A 339 5.33 -27.45 13.00
CA LEU A 339 4.08 -27.49 13.73
C LEU A 339 4.28 -28.22 15.08
N PRO A 340 3.66 -27.74 16.17
CA PRO A 340 3.69 -28.42 17.46
C PRO A 340 3.06 -29.81 17.39
N ALA A 341 3.46 -30.71 18.26
CA ALA A 341 2.87 -32.05 18.34
C ALA A 341 1.38 -31.96 18.67
N ARG A 342 0.57 -32.81 18.02
CA ARG A 342 -0.89 -32.83 18.21
C ARG A 342 -1.24 -33.02 19.69
N GLY A 343 -2.21 -32.21 20.18
CA GLY A 343 -2.65 -32.24 21.58
C GLY A 343 -1.84 -31.35 22.54
N THR A 344 -0.73 -30.74 22.11
CA THR A 344 -0.02 -29.77 22.96
C THR A 344 -0.77 -28.43 23.00
N PRO A 345 -0.88 -27.76 24.17
CA PRO A 345 -1.54 -26.46 24.26
C PRO A 345 -0.71 -25.40 23.53
N ILE A 346 -1.30 -24.79 22.50
CA ILE A 346 -0.65 -23.72 21.70
C ILE A 346 -1.18 -22.34 22.03
N LEU A 347 -2.44 -22.23 22.44
CA LEU A 347 -3.04 -20.98 22.90
C LEU A 347 -3.65 -21.21 24.27
N SER A 348 -3.32 -20.36 25.25
CA SER A 348 -3.91 -20.38 26.58
C SER A 348 -4.40 -18.99 26.95
N VAL A 349 -5.67 -18.91 27.35
CA VAL A 349 -6.34 -17.70 27.78
C VAL A 349 -6.68 -17.86 29.25
N SER A 350 -6.27 -16.92 30.06
CA SER A 350 -6.50 -16.95 31.51
C SER A 350 -7.11 -15.62 31.99
N GLY A 351 -8.34 -15.68 32.52
CA GLY A 351 -9.00 -14.54 33.15
C GLY A 351 -9.20 -13.34 32.22
N ALA A 352 -9.53 -13.56 30.96
CA ALA A 352 -9.64 -12.49 29.98
C ALA A 352 -10.81 -11.56 30.31
N VAL A 353 -10.51 -10.25 30.51
CA VAL A 353 -11.50 -9.20 30.75
C VAL A 353 -11.33 -8.06 29.76
N LYS A 354 -12.44 -7.59 29.19
CA LYS A 354 -12.48 -6.39 28.36
C LYS A 354 -13.65 -5.51 28.72
N ARG A 355 -13.34 -4.27 29.10
CA ARG A 355 -14.32 -3.22 29.40
C ARG A 355 -14.20 -2.08 28.39
N PHE A 356 -15.34 -1.59 27.93
CA PHE A 356 -15.47 -0.39 27.10
C PHE A 356 -16.31 0.64 27.85
N GLY A 357 -15.66 1.54 28.59
CA GLY A 357 -16.37 2.41 29.53
C GLY A 357 -17.14 1.59 30.58
N GLY A 358 -18.45 1.76 30.64
CA GLY A 358 -19.32 1.00 31.55
C GLY A 358 -19.72 -0.40 31.06
N LEU A 359 -19.45 -0.76 29.80
CA LEU A 359 -19.82 -2.06 29.23
C LEU A 359 -18.71 -3.09 29.45
N VAL A 360 -19.03 -4.21 30.09
CA VAL A 360 -18.15 -5.38 30.17
C VAL A 360 -18.46 -6.29 28.98
N ALA A 361 -17.60 -6.29 27.97
CA ALA A 361 -17.80 -7.06 26.74
C ALA A 361 -17.23 -8.49 26.83
N VAL A 362 -16.21 -8.71 27.68
CA VAL A 362 -15.66 -10.02 28.03
C VAL A 362 -15.37 -9.99 29.53
N ASP A 363 -15.82 -11.00 30.26
CA ASP A 363 -15.74 -11.09 31.71
C ASP A 363 -15.22 -12.47 32.14
N ASP A 364 -14.00 -12.49 32.66
CA ASP A 364 -13.29 -13.67 33.22
C ASP A 364 -13.31 -14.93 32.32
N VAL A 365 -13.02 -14.79 31.03
CA VAL A 365 -13.02 -15.91 30.09
C VAL A 365 -11.66 -16.60 30.10
N SER A 366 -11.68 -17.91 30.34
CA SER A 366 -10.49 -18.79 30.33
C SER A 366 -10.75 -20.04 29.49
N PHE A 367 -9.87 -20.37 28.55
CA PHE A 367 -9.87 -21.60 27.76
C PHE A 367 -8.51 -21.80 27.07
N ASP A 368 -8.26 -23.04 26.64
CA ASP A 368 -7.07 -23.42 25.92
C ASP A 368 -7.42 -23.89 24.49
N VAL A 369 -6.44 -23.83 23.58
CA VAL A 369 -6.52 -24.43 22.24
C VAL A 369 -5.29 -25.30 22.04
N ASN A 370 -5.52 -26.59 21.68
CA ASN A 370 -4.45 -27.54 21.47
C ASN A 370 -4.08 -27.68 20.00
N ALA A 371 -2.84 -28.07 19.73
CA ALA A 371 -2.34 -28.29 18.39
C ALA A 371 -3.12 -29.38 17.65
N GLY A 372 -3.51 -29.09 16.40
CA GLY A 372 -4.19 -30.06 15.54
C GLY A 372 -5.66 -30.31 15.89
N GLU A 373 -6.36 -29.37 16.58
CA GLU A 373 -7.80 -29.42 16.80
C GLU A 373 -8.51 -28.23 16.10
N ILE A 374 -9.81 -28.39 15.85
CA ILE A 374 -10.72 -27.31 15.43
C ILE A 374 -11.60 -26.94 16.62
N VAL A 375 -11.42 -25.74 17.16
CA VAL A 375 -12.23 -25.23 18.28
C VAL A 375 -13.24 -24.22 17.76
N GLY A 376 -14.51 -24.41 18.12
CA GLY A 376 -15.61 -23.48 17.82
C GLY A 376 -15.90 -22.55 18.99
N LEU A 377 -15.89 -21.23 18.76
CA LEU A 377 -16.34 -20.24 19.72
C LEU A 377 -17.73 -19.77 19.30
N ILE A 378 -18.76 -20.19 20.06
CA ILE A 378 -20.16 -19.92 19.74
C ILE A 378 -20.87 -19.12 20.81
N GLY A 379 -22.05 -18.59 20.50
CA GLY A 379 -22.89 -17.82 21.41
C GLY A 379 -23.79 -16.83 20.65
N PRO A 380 -24.78 -16.22 21.32
CA PRO A 380 -25.69 -15.26 20.70
C PRO A 380 -24.97 -13.98 20.25
N ASN A 381 -25.66 -13.14 19.49
CA ASN A 381 -25.18 -11.82 19.14
C ASN A 381 -24.99 -10.98 20.43
N GLY A 382 -23.87 -10.28 20.53
CA GLY A 382 -23.52 -9.54 21.75
C GLY A 382 -22.85 -10.38 22.86
N ALA A 383 -22.66 -11.69 22.69
CA ALA A 383 -21.99 -12.54 23.69
C ALA A 383 -20.49 -12.26 23.90
N GLY A 384 -19.89 -11.33 23.15
CA GLY A 384 -18.47 -10.98 23.29
C GLY A 384 -17.50 -11.74 22.38
N LYS A 385 -17.99 -12.62 21.47
CA LYS A 385 -17.16 -13.46 20.57
C LYS A 385 -16.15 -12.65 19.74
N SER A 386 -16.61 -11.66 18.99
CA SER A 386 -15.74 -10.81 18.15
C SER A 386 -14.78 -9.98 18.99
N THR A 387 -15.17 -9.58 20.20
CA THR A 387 -14.27 -8.94 21.16
C THR A 387 -13.19 -9.90 21.59
N MET A 388 -13.55 -11.13 21.96
CA MET A 388 -12.58 -12.18 22.31
C MET A 388 -11.58 -12.44 21.18
N PHE A 389 -12.05 -12.54 19.94
CA PHE A 389 -11.18 -12.65 18.76
C PHE A 389 -10.19 -11.49 18.62
N ASN A 390 -10.65 -10.28 18.88
CA ASN A 390 -9.78 -9.10 18.83
C ASN A 390 -8.74 -9.09 19.95
N LEU A 391 -9.07 -9.66 21.14
CA LEU A 391 -8.13 -9.84 22.24
C LEU A 391 -7.05 -10.89 21.89
N LEU A 392 -7.46 -12.06 21.36
CA LEU A 392 -6.56 -13.14 20.97
C LEU A 392 -5.56 -12.72 19.90
N THR A 393 -5.99 -11.88 18.97
CA THR A 393 -5.16 -11.38 17.86
C THR A 393 -4.46 -10.06 18.16
N CYS A 394 -4.53 -9.58 19.42
CA CYS A 394 -3.97 -8.30 19.85
C CYS A 394 -4.40 -7.11 18.97
N THR A 395 -5.60 -7.18 18.37
CA THR A 395 -6.22 -6.06 17.66
C THR A 395 -6.86 -5.07 18.63
N ALA A 396 -7.29 -5.56 19.81
CA ALA A 396 -7.74 -4.78 20.93
C ALA A 396 -6.90 -5.12 22.19
N SER A 397 -6.67 -4.14 23.04
CA SER A 397 -6.01 -4.34 24.33
C SER A 397 -6.96 -4.99 25.32
N MET A 398 -6.45 -5.93 26.12
CA MET A 398 -7.14 -6.54 27.26
C MET A 398 -7.16 -5.57 28.43
N THR A 399 -8.22 -5.61 29.24
CA THR A 399 -8.30 -4.81 30.48
C THR A 399 -7.63 -5.56 31.65
N ALA A 400 -7.86 -6.88 31.75
CA ALA A 400 -7.22 -7.77 32.70
C ALA A 400 -7.10 -9.18 32.11
N GLY A 401 -6.31 -10.04 32.73
CA GLY A 401 -6.03 -11.39 32.24
C GLY A 401 -4.81 -11.46 31.35
N GLN A 402 -4.55 -12.64 30.77
CA GLN A 402 -3.42 -12.88 29.89
C GLN A 402 -3.74 -13.87 28.78
N VAL A 403 -3.05 -13.73 27.66
CA VAL A 403 -3.04 -14.70 26.55
C VAL A 403 -1.61 -15.16 26.32
N ARG A 404 -1.42 -16.46 26.26
CA ARG A 404 -0.16 -17.09 25.87
C ARG A 404 -0.34 -17.81 24.56
N PHE A 405 0.60 -17.64 23.64
CA PHE A 405 0.66 -18.34 22.37
C PHE A 405 2.04 -18.99 22.20
N LEU A 406 2.08 -20.29 21.95
CA LEU A 406 3.31 -21.09 21.90
C LEU A 406 4.20 -20.90 23.15
N GLY A 407 3.58 -20.83 24.34
CA GLY A 407 4.25 -20.61 25.63
C GLY A 407 4.65 -19.16 25.91
N GLN A 408 4.63 -18.28 24.92
CA GLN A 408 4.97 -16.86 25.06
C GLN A 408 3.74 -16.03 25.45
N ASN A 409 3.87 -15.13 26.41
CA ASN A 409 2.82 -14.14 26.72
C ASN A 409 2.75 -13.11 25.60
N ILE A 410 1.61 -13.06 24.90
CA ILE A 410 1.34 -12.12 23.80
C ILE A 410 0.47 -10.93 24.22
N THR A 411 0.04 -10.87 25.49
CA THR A 411 -0.81 -9.78 26.01
C THR A 411 -0.14 -8.43 25.81
N GLY A 412 -0.80 -7.53 25.08
CA GLY A 412 -0.25 -6.19 24.78
C GLY A 412 0.77 -6.14 23.64
N MET A 413 1.14 -7.25 23.03
CA MET A 413 1.97 -7.25 21.83
C MET A 413 1.27 -6.57 20.66
N ALA A 414 2.04 -6.05 19.72
CA ALA A 414 1.45 -5.54 18.48
C ALA A 414 0.95 -6.70 17.59
N GLN A 415 -0.22 -6.53 16.98
CA GLN A 415 -0.83 -7.54 16.09
C GLN A 415 0.16 -8.10 15.05
N ARG A 416 1.04 -7.25 14.49
CA ARG A 416 2.06 -7.68 13.52
C ARG A 416 3.08 -8.67 14.08
N GLU A 417 3.37 -8.58 15.38
CA GLU A 417 4.31 -9.46 16.07
C GLU A 417 3.67 -10.83 16.30
N VAL A 418 2.41 -10.82 16.75
CA VAL A 418 1.61 -12.03 16.91
C VAL A 418 1.42 -12.77 15.58
N ALA A 419 1.16 -12.04 14.48
CA ALA A 419 1.11 -12.63 13.15
C ALA A 419 2.44 -13.28 12.73
N ARG A 420 3.59 -12.69 13.11
CA ARG A 420 4.91 -13.28 12.85
C ARG A 420 5.19 -14.54 13.67
N LEU A 421 4.57 -14.71 14.83
CA LEU A 421 4.66 -15.94 15.61
C LEU A 421 3.89 -17.11 14.97
N GLY A 422 2.99 -16.83 14.01
CA GLY A 422 2.23 -17.85 13.28
C GLY A 422 0.74 -17.89 13.61
N LEU A 423 0.19 -16.82 14.18
CA LEU A 423 -1.24 -16.65 14.33
C LEU A 423 -1.79 -15.86 13.15
N ALA A 424 -2.50 -16.52 12.24
CA ALA A 424 -3.17 -15.85 11.11
C ALA A 424 -4.66 -15.72 11.35
N ARG A 425 -5.27 -14.62 10.89
CA ARG A 425 -6.73 -14.40 11.00
C ARG A 425 -7.37 -13.99 9.70
N THR A 426 -8.64 -14.33 9.53
CA THR A 426 -9.56 -13.72 8.57
C THR A 426 -10.38 -12.62 9.23
N PHE A 427 -11.16 -11.89 8.45
CA PHE A 427 -11.99 -10.78 8.94
C PHE A 427 -13.47 -11.04 8.62
N GLN A 428 -14.35 -10.62 9.49
CA GLN A 428 -15.81 -10.71 9.30
C GLN A 428 -16.25 -10.03 7.97
N HIS A 429 -15.67 -8.84 7.68
CA HIS A 429 -15.81 -8.19 6.37
C HIS A 429 -14.57 -8.46 5.54
N VAL A 430 -14.73 -9.03 4.36
CA VAL A 430 -13.63 -9.36 3.46
C VAL A 430 -12.71 -8.16 3.21
N LYS A 431 -11.44 -8.32 3.57
CA LYS A 431 -10.39 -7.29 3.42
C LYS A 431 -9.40 -7.65 2.31
N LEU A 432 -9.89 -8.02 1.15
CA LEU A 432 -9.07 -8.17 -0.06
C LEU A 432 -8.83 -6.81 -0.73
N ARG A 433 -7.82 -6.79 -1.59
CA ARG A 433 -7.55 -5.64 -2.47
C ARG A 433 -8.20 -5.89 -3.84
N PRO A 434 -9.36 -5.28 -4.14
CA PRO A 434 -10.11 -5.58 -5.36
C PRO A 434 -9.34 -5.35 -6.66
N GLN A 435 -8.40 -4.38 -6.64
CA GLN A 435 -7.57 -4.00 -7.79
C GLN A 435 -6.29 -4.85 -7.93
N MET A 436 -6.03 -5.77 -7.00
CA MET A 436 -4.92 -6.73 -7.09
C MET A 436 -5.43 -8.07 -7.62
N SER A 437 -4.54 -8.83 -8.28
CA SER A 437 -4.85 -10.19 -8.70
C SER A 437 -5.09 -11.11 -7.50
N LEU A 438 -5.69 -12.28 -7.74
CA LEU A 438 -5.81 -13.32 -6.71
C LEU A 438 -4.42 -13.68 -6.18
N LEU A 439 -3.48 -13.90 -7.08
CA LEU A 439 -2.09 -14.24 -6.76
C LEU A 439 -1.43 -13.19 -5.87
N ASP A 440 -1.56 -11.89 -6.19
CA ASP A 440 -0.99 -10.81 -5.39
C ASP A 440 -1.65 -10.70 -4.00
N ASN A 441 -2.98 -10.93 -3.90
CA ASN A 441 -3.68 -10.92 -2.61
C ASN A 441 -3.21 -12.07 -1.71
N VAL A 442 -3.00 -13.27 -2.27
CA VAL A 442 -2.51 -14.43 -1.51
C VAL A 442 -1.02 -14.25 -1.17
N ALA A 443 -0.20 -13.79 -2.12
CA ALA A 443 1.23 -13.52 -1.88
C ALA A 443 1.47 -12.47 -0.76
N LEU A 444 0.53 -11.54 -0.56
CA LEU A 444 0.58 -10.61 0.57
C LEU A 444 0.60 -11.36 1.92
N GLY A 445 -0.08 -12.51 2.03
CA GLY A 445 -0.07 -13.36 3.24
C GLY A 445 1.33 -13.83 3.62
N ALA A 446 2.18 -14.15 2.64
CA ALA A 446 3.57 -14.57 2.88
C ALA A 446 4.53 -13.41 3.23
N HIS A 447 4.03 -12.19 3.44
CA HIS A 447 4.85 -11.00 3.69
C HIS A 447 5.86 -11.18 4.83
N SER A 448 5.48 -11.82 5.93
CA SER A 448 6.36 -12.03 7.09
C SER A 448 7.41 -13.14 6.89
N ARG A 449 7.29 -13.96 5.84
CA ARG A 449 8.19 -15.11 5.56
C ARG A 449 9.40 -14.73 4.72
N THR A 450 9.47 -13.48 4.23
CA THR A 450 10.56 -12.94 3.40
C THR A 450 11.09 -11.65 3.99
N GLN A 451 12.32 -11.26 3.61
CA GLN A 451 13.04 -10.17 4.29
C GLN A 451 13.47 -9.03 3.35
N VAL A 452 13.36 -9.20 2.03
CA VAL A 452 13.82 -8.16 1.09
C VAL A 452 13.16 -6.83 1.37
N GLY A 453 14.03 -5.81 1.55
CA GLY A 453 13.64 -4.44 1.84
C GLY A 453 13.32 -3.64 0.57
N PHE A 454 12.92 -2.40 0.79
CA PHE A 454 12.42 -1.45 -0.21
C PHE A 454 13.44 -1.16 -1.33
N LEU A 455 14.70 -0.86 -0.98
CA LEU A 455 15.75 -0.53 -1.94
C LEU A 455 16.10 -1.73 -2.84
N LYS A 456 16.31 -2.91 -2.24
CA LYS A 456 16.61 -4.13 -3.00
C LYS A 456 15.48 -4.47 -3.97
N ALA A 457 14.23 -4.27 -3.55
CA ALA A 457 13.05 -4.49 -4.38
C ALA A 457 12.98 -3.52 -5.58
N GLY A 458 13.21 -2.23 -5.36
CA GLY A 458 13.27 -1.22 -6.42
C GLY A 458 14.37 -1.49 -7.45
N LEU A 459 15.51 -2.01 -7.00
CA LEU A 459 16.64 -2.42 -7.84
C LEU A 459 16.49 -3.83 -8.43
N ARG A 460 15.37 -4.52 -8.16
CA ARG A 460 15.07 -5.88 -8.62
C ARG A 460 16.08 -6.95 -8.15
N LEU A 461 16.67 -6.74 -6.98
CA LEU A 461 17.59 -7.70 -6.33
C LEU A 461 16.83 -8.74 -5.48
N ASP A 462 15.51 -8.77 -5.58
CA ASP A 462 14.56 -9.62 -4.84
C ASP A 462 13.99 -10.78 -5.66
N VAL A 463 14.46 -10.98 -6.89
CA VAL A 463 13.85 -11.90 -7.87
C VAL A 463 13.66 -13.32 -7.32
N HIS A 464 14.60 -13.81 -6.52
CA HIS A 464 14.54 -15.15 -5.96
C HIS A 464 13.44 -15.28 -4.90
N GLU A 465 13.44 -14.41 -3.87
CA GLU A 465 12.40 -14.40 -2.84
C GLU A 465 11.01 -14.12 -3.42
N GLU A 466 10.94 -13.23 -4.41
CA GLU A 466 9.68 -12.89 -5.09
C GLU A 466 9.08 -14.11 -5.80
N ARG A 467 9.91 -14.89 -6.50
CA ARG A 467 9.46 -16.14 -7.14
C ARG A 467 8.98 -17.17 -6.12
N GLN A 468 9.68 -17.31 -4.99
CA GLN A 468 9.28 -18.21 -3.90
C GLN A 468 7.90 -17.81 -3.34
N MET A 469 7.69 -16.51 -3.07
CA MET A 469 6.40 -15.99 -2.58
C MET A 469 5.26 -16.23 -3.56
N LEU A 470 5.49 -15.98 -4.85
CA LEU A 470 4.48 -16.18 -5.88
C LEU A 470 4.15 -17.67 -6.08
N GLN A 471 5.15 -18.54 -5.98
CA GLN A 471 4.94 -19.99 -6.04
C GLN A 471 4.15 -20.51 -4.84
N GLU A 472 4.45 -20.00 -3.63
CA GLU A 472 3.66 -20.31 -2.43
C GLU A 472 2.22 -19.83 -2.58
N ALA A 473 2.02 -18.60 -3.08
CA ALA A 473 0.70 -18.06 -3.34
C ALA A 473 -0.07 -18.91 -4.36
N GLN A 474 0.59 -19.36 -5.44
CA GLN A 474 -0.01 -20.26 -6.43
C GLN A 474 -0.41 -21.58 -5.78
N ARG A 475 0.45 -22.17 -4.96
CA ARG A 475 0.16 -23.42 -4.22
C ARG A 475 -1.09 -23.27 -3.35
N GLN A 476 -1.25 -22.16 -2.65
CA GLN A 476 -2.44 -21.92 -1.83
C GLN A 476 -3.69 -21.68 -2.69
N LEU A 477 -3.56 -21.04 -3.86
CA LEU A 477 -4.65 -20.90 -4.82
C LEU A 477 -5.08 -22.25 -5.40
N ASP A 478 -4.14 -23.13 -5.76
CA ASP A 478 -4.41 -24.47 -6.25
C ASP A 478 -5.16 -25.30 -5.19
N ARG A 479 -4.77 -25.15 -3.92
CA ARG A 479 -5.38 -25.82 -2.78
C ARG A 479 -6.86 -25.48 -2.57
N ILE A 480 -7.25 -24.26 -2.91
CA ILE A 480 -8.64 -23.79 -2.83
C ILE A 480 -9.39 -23.86 -4.17
N GLY A 481 -8.78 -24.45 -5.21
CA GLY A 481 -9.40 -24.60 -6.54
C GLY A 481 -9.48 -23.31 -7.36
N LEU A 482 -8.66 -22.30 -7.08
CA LEU A 482 -8.60 -21.03 -7.81
C LEU A 482 -7.28 -20.81 -8.57
N GLY A 483 -6.46 -21.85 -8.74
CA GLY A 483 -5.14 -21.76 -9.38
C GLY A 483 -5.17 -21.22 -10.81
N ASP A 484 -6.10 -21.69 -11.64
CA ASP A 484 -6.27 -21.26 -13.03
C ASP A 484 -6.68 -19.77 -13.14
N ARG A 485 -7.28 -19.23 -12.07
CA ARG A 485 -7.78 -17.85 -11.99
C ARG A 485 -6.82 -16.89 -11.28
N ALA A 486 -5.59 -17.31 -11.03
CA ALA A 486 -4.58 -16.58 -10.24
C ALA A 486 -4.37 -15.11 -10.67
N HIS A 487 -4.55 -14.82 -11.95
CA HIS A 487 -4.33 -13.48 -12.52
C HIS A 487 -5.61 -12.64 -12.66
N GLU A 488 -6.78 -13.16 -12.31
CA GLU A 488 -8.00 -12.37 -12.24
C GLU A 488 -7.92 -11.34 -11.12
N LEU A 489 -8.72 -10.28 -11.22
CA LEU A 489 -8.82 -9.28 -10.14
C LEU A 489 -9.71 -9.82 -9.02
N ALA A 490 -9.29 -9.66 -7.78
CA ALA A 490 -10.08 -10.13 -6.63
C ALA A 490 -11.46 -9.48 -6.55
N GLY A 491 -11.61 -8.25 -7.05
CA GLY A 491 -12.88 -7.54 -7.08
C GLY A 491 -13.91 -8.09 -8.07
N SER A 492 -13.52 -8.97 -9.01
CA SER A 492 -14.45 -9.61 -9.95
C SER A 492 -15.10 -10.88 -9.39
N LEU A 493 -14.62 -11.37 -8.22
CA LEU A 493 -15.13 -12.60 -7.62
C LEU A 493 -16.45 -12.36 -6.85
N PRO A 494 -17.36 -13.35 -6.84
CA PRO A 494 -18.48 -13.38 -5.90
C PRO A 494 -18.00 -13.35 -4.45
N LEU A 495 -18.79 -12.79 -3.53
CA LEU A 495 -18.42 -12.59 -2.13
C LEU A 495 -17.99 -13.90 -1.43
N GLY A 496 -18.70 -15.01 -1.69
CA GLY A 496 -18.34 -16.32 -1.15
C GLY A 496 -16.93 -16.76 -1.57
N THR A 497 -16.60 -16.61 -2.86
CA THR A 497 -15.27 -16.94 -3.39
C THR A 497 -14.19 -15.99 -2.82
N GLN A 498 -14.53 -14.71 -2.58
CA GLN A 498 -13.62 -13.78 -1.92
C GLN A 498 -13.26 -14.22 -0.49
N ARG A 499 -14.22 -14.78 0.27
CA ARG A 499 -13.95 -15.34 1.61
C ARG A 499 -12.98 -16.51 1.56
N ILE A 500 -13.15 -17.42 0.60
CA ILE A 500 -12.24 -18.56 0.39
C ILE A 500 -10.83 -18.04 0.02
N LEU A 501 -10.74 -17.00 -0.82
CA LEU A 501 -9.47 -16.36 -1.18
C LEU A 501 -8.78 -15.72 0.05
N GLU A 502 -9.56 -15.19 1.00
CA GLU A 502 -9.03 -14.63 2.24
C GLU A 502 -8.39 -15.72 3.13
N ILE A 503 -8.98 -16.92 3.15
CA ILE A 503 -8.38 -18.09 3.82
C ILE A 503 -7.05 -18.47 3.14
N ALA A 504 -7.00 -18.52 1.81
CA ALA A 504 -5.75 -18.79 1.09
C ALA A 504 -4.65 -17.77 1.40
N ARG A 505 -5.02 -16.47 1.55
CA ARG A 505 -4.09 -15.44 2.00
C ARG A 505 -3.56 -15.72 3.41
N ALA A 506 -4.42 -16.13 4.33
CA ALA A 506 -4.02 -16.48 5.69
C ALA A 506 -3.11 -17.71 5.72
N LEU A 507 -3.39 -18.73 4.89
CA LEU A 507 -2.56 -19.93 4.73
C LEU A 507 -1.17 -19.63 4.17
N ALA A 508 -1.03 -18.63 3.30
CA ALA A 508 0.27 -18.23 2.76
C ALA A 508 1.24 -17.70 3.85
N ALA A 509 0.71 -17.28 5.02
CA ALA A 509 1.50 -16.93 6.19
C ALA A 509 2.13 -18.15 6.91
N ASP A 510 1.78 -19.37 6.50
CA ASP A 510 2.20 -20.64 7.14
C ASP A 510 1.83 -20.66 8.64
N PRO A 511 0.52 -20.60 8.96
CA PRO A 511 0.06 -20.42 10.33
C PRO A 511 0.16 -21.72 11.15
N VAL A 512 0.49 -21.56 12.44
CA VAL A 512 0.30 -22.60 13.48
C VAL A 512 -1.16 -22.59 13.96
N LEU A 513 -1.73 -21.37 14.11
CA LEU A 513 -3.13 -21.15 14.48
C LEU A 513 -3.82 -20.27 13.45
N LEU A 514 -4.87 -20.81 12.83
CA LEU A 514 -5.75 -20.10 11.91
C LEU A 514 -7.04 -19.70 12.62
N VAL A 515 -7.28 -18.40 12.73
CA VAL A 515 -8.42 -17.80 13.43
C VAL A 515 -9.42 -17.29 12.39
N LEU A 516 -10.61 -17.90 12.33
CA LEU A 516 -11.63 -17.65 11.30
C LEU A 516 -12.87 -16.98 11.90
N ASP A 517 -13.23 -15.81 11.38
CA ASP A 517 -14.37 -15.02 11.83
C ASP A 517 -15.52 -15.12 10.80
N GLU A 518 -16.55 -15.91 11.11
CA GLU A 518 -17.72 -16.20 10.30
C GLU A 518 -17.40 -16.57 8.82
N PRO A 519 -16.50 -17.55 8.57
CA PRO A 519 -16.06 -17.85 7.21
C PRO A 519 -17.14 -18.44 6.32
N ALA A 520 -18.20 -19.04 6.88
CA ALA A 520 -19.32 -19.63 6.14
C ALA A 520 -20.46 -18.66 5.83
N ALA A 521 -20.43 -17.41 6.37
CA ALA A 521 -21.47 -16.44 6.15
C ALA A 521 -21.61 -16.06 4.66
N GLY A 522 -22.82 -16.14 4.11
CA GLY A 522 -23.11 -15.85 2.70
C GLY A 522 -22.69 -16.93 1.71
N LEU A 523 -22.16 -18.08 2.17
CA LEU A 523 -21.89 -19.24 1.32
C LEU A 523 -23.13 -20.07 1.05
N ARG A 524 -23.24 -20.64 -0.17
CA ARG A 524 -24.25 -21.63 -0.51
C ARG A 524 -23.92 -22.98 0.14
N ARG A 525 -24.91 -23.86 0.30
CA ARG A 525 -24.73 -25.17 0.94
C ARG A 525 -23.56 -26.00 0.39
N LYS A 526 -23.39 -26.03 -0.94
CA LYS A 526 -22.24 -26.71 -1.58
C LYS A 526 -20.90 -26.08 -1.21
N GLU A 527 -20.85 -24.75 -1.17
CA GLU A 527 -19.65 -24.00 -0.81
C GLU A 527 -19.28 -24.20 0.67
N LYS A 528 -20.30 -24.22 1.57
CA LYS A 528 -20.08 -24.55 3.00
C LYS A 528 -19.51 -25.96 3.18
N MET A 529 -20.02 -26.94 2.44
CA MET A 529 -19.49 -28.31 2.50
C MET A 529 -18.02 -28.36 2.03
N ALA A 530 -17.71 -27.70 0.91
CA ALA A 530 -16.34 -27.64 0.41
C ALA A 530 -15.40 -26.92 1.39
N LEU A 531 -15.87 -25.82 2.01
CA LEU A 531 -15.12 -25.14 3.07
C LEU A 531 -14.88 -26.06 4.26
N GLY A 532 -15.88 -26.79 4.75
CA GLY A 532 -15.72 -27.72 5.85
C GLY A 532 -14.69 -28.82 5.57
N GLN A 533 -14.73 -29.40 4.35
CA GLN A 533 -13.74 -30.39 3.91
C GLN A 533 -12.32 -29.78 3.85
N LEU A 534 -12.19 -28.54 3.33
CA LEU A 534 -10.90 -27.84 3.33
C LEU A 534 -10.36 -27.65 4.74
N LEU A 535 -11.20 -27.13 5.67
CA LEU A 535 -10.77 -26.88 7.05
C LEU A 535 -10.38 -28.17 7.78
N ARG A 536 -11.12 -29.28 7.58
CA ARG A 536 -10.77 -30.58 8.14
C ARG A 536 -9.43 -31.08 7.59
N LYS A 537 -9.24 -31.01 6.26
CA LYS A 537 -7.97 -31.37 5.63
C LYS A 537 -6.79 -30.56 6.19
N LEU A 538 -6.98 -29.24 6.41
CA LEU A 538 -5.96 -28.38 7.02
C LEU A 538 -5.61 -28.83 8.45
N CYS A 539 -6.63 -29.21 9.23
CA CYS A 539 -6.44 -29.72 10.58
C CYS A 539 -5.69 -31.07 10.59
N ASP A 540 -6.01 -31.96 9.64
CA ASP A 540 -5.32 -33.24 9.48
C ASP A 540 -3.85 -33.07 9.09
N GLU A 541 -3.52 -31.99 8.36
CA GLU A 541 -2.15 -31.56 8.04
C GLU A 541 -1.43 -30.88 9.22
N GLY A 542 -2.10 -30.73 10.37
CA GLY A 542 -1.53 -30.19 11.62
C GLY A 542 -1.81 -28.71 11.88
N VAL A 543 -2.55 -28.00 11.01
CA VAL A 543 -2.93 -26.60 11.25
C VAL A 543 -4.04 -26.58 12.31
N THR A 544 -3.85 -25.83 13.39
CA THR A 544 -4.89 -25.62 14.40
C THR A 544 -5.87 -24.53 13.95
N ILE A 545 -7.15 -24.71 14.23
CA ILE A 545 -8.19 -23.78 13.77
C ILE A 545 -9.06 -23.34 14.95
N LEU A 546 -9.25 -22.04 15.11
CA LEU A 546 -10.24 -21.45 15.99
C LEU A 546 -11.27 -20.71 15.11
N ILE A 547 -12.53 -21.12 15.19
CA ILE A 547 -13.60 -20.60 14.34
C ILE A 547 -14.71 -19.97 15.16
N VAL A 548 -15.14 -18.76 14.80
CA VAL A 548 -16.41 -18.19 15.25
C VAL A 548 -17.43 -18.37 14.15
N GLU A 549 -18.56 -18.97 14.49
CA GLU A 549 -19.69 -19.16 13.57
C GLU A 549 -21.03 -19.14 14.32
N HIS A 550 -22.08 -18.81 13.58
CA HIS A 550 -23.44 -18.84 14.07
C HIS A 550 -24.29 -19.92 13.36
N ASP A 551 -23.79 -20.52 12.27
CA ASP A 551 -24.42 -21.66 11.60
C ASP A 551 -24.11 -22.96 12.38
N MET A 552 -25.02 -23.34 13.27
CA MET A 552 -24.85 -24.49 14.14
C MET A 552 -24.71 -25.80 13.38
N ASP A 553 -25.45 -25.97 12.25
CA ASP A 553 -25.37 -27.20 11.44
C ASP A 553 -23.97 -27.37 10.82
N PHE A 554 -23.32 -26.27 10.46
CA PHE A 554 -21.96 -26.28 9.96
C PHE A 554 -20.95 -26.54 11.07
N VAL A 555 -21.04 -25.82 12.20
CA VAL A 555 -20.13 -25.91 13.33
C VAL A 555 -20.13 -27.30 13.93
N MET A 556 -21.30 -27.85 14.26
CA MET A 556 -21.43 -29.14 14.94
C MET A 556 -20.81 -30.32 14.17
N LYS A 557 -20.75 -30.21 12.84
CA LYS A 557 -20.14 -31.24 11.97
C LYS A 557 -18.62 -31.03 11.78
N LEU A 558 -18.12 -29.83 12.08
CA LEU A 558 -16.76 -29.44 11.76
C LEU A 558 -15.83 -29.49 12.97
N VAL A 559 -16.28 -29.01 14.14
CA VAL A 559 -15.39 -28.77 15.28
C VAL A 559 -15.18 -30.00 16.15
N ASP A 560 -14.02 -30.10 16.77
CA ASP A 560 -13.68 -31.15 17.74
C ASP A 560 -14.13 -30.76 19.15
N ARG A 561 -14.11 -29.43 19.46
CA ARG A 561 -14.48 -28.88 20.76
C ARG A 561 -15.17 -27.51 20.60
N LEU A 562 -16.09 -27.22 21.50
CA LEU A 562 -16.84 -25.96 21.55
C LEU A 562 -16.52 -25.20 22.83
N VAL A 563 -16.42 -23.87 22.71
CA VAL A 563 -16.44 -22.90 23.81
C VAL A 563 -17.68 -22.04 23.62
N VAL A 564 -18.60 -22.07 24.56
CA VAL A 564 -19.86 -21.34 24.51
C VAL A 564 -19.74 -20.08 25.34
N MET A 565 -20.02 -18.93 24.75
CA MET A 565 -20.04 -17.64 25.43
C MET A 565 -21.46 -17.08 25.51
N ASN A 566 -21.77 -16.42 26.64
CA ASN A 566 -23.00 -15.65 26.82
C ASN A 566 -22.74 -14.43 27.71
N PHE A 567 -23.25 -13.27 27.34
CA PHE A 567 -23.07 -12.00 28.07
C PHE A 567 -21.62 -11.74 28.54
N GLY A 568 -20.65 -12.04 27.68
CA GLY A 568 -19.23 -11.81 27.96
C GLY A 568 -18.52 -12.93 28.73
N SER A 569 -19.23 -13.91 29.29
CA SER A 569 -18.66 -14.99 30.10
C SER A 569 -18.66 -16.33 29.38
N LYS A 570 -17.77 -17.26 29.76
CA LYS A 570 -17.80 -18.65 29.29
C LYS A 570 -18.84 -19.45 30.06
N LEU A 571 -19.83 -20.00 29.33
CA LEU A 571 -20.86 -20.86 29.90
C LEU A 571 -20.43 -22.32 30.00
N LEU A 572 -19.86 -22.84 28.90
CA LEU A 572 -19.58 -24.25 28.74
C LEU A 572 -18.36 -24.44 27.82
N GLU A 573 -17.66 -25.55 28.04
CA GLU A 573 -16.62 -26.04 27.16
C GLU A 573 -16.73 -27.57 27.06
N GLY A 574 -16.72 -28.12 25.83
CA GLY A 574 -16.87 -29.57 25.65
C GLY A 574 -16.97 -30.00 24.19
N VAL A 575 -17.16 -31.31 23.97
CA VAL A 575 -17.38 -31.86 22.63
C VAL A 575 -18.79 -31.50 22.10
N PRO A 576 -19.01 -31.43 20.77
CA PRO A 576 -20.31 -31.04 20.20
C PRO A 576 -21.50 -31.85 20.71
N VAL A 577 -21.33 -33.16 20.99
CA VAL A 577 -22.40 -34.02 21.51
C VAL A 577 -22.89 -33.58 22.90
N SER A 578 -22.03 -33.06 23.75
CA SER A 578 -22.41 -32.53 25.08
C SER A 578 -23.41 -31.35 24.98
N TYR A 579 -23.31 -30.58 23.90
CA TYR A 579 -24.21 -29.45 23.65
C TYR A 579 -25.62 -29.91 23.24
N THR A 580 -25.73 -31.01 22.47
CA THR A 580 -27.03 -31.56 22.05
C THR A 580 -27.83 -32.12 23.23
N HIS A 581 -27.16 -32.69 24.22
CA HIS A 581 -27.79 -33.17 25.46
C HIS A 581 -28.31 -32.02 26.35
N LEU A 582 -27.59 -30.94 26.48
CA LEU A 582 -28.05 -29.73 27.19
C LEU A 582 -29.32 -29.15 26.53
N ARG A 583 -29.40 -29.12 25.20
CA ARG A 583 -30.56 -28.68 24.46
C ARG A 583 -31.81 -29.55 24.72
N ALA A 584 -31.64 -30.85 24.94
CA ALA A 584 -32.70 -31.75 25.26
C ALA A 584 -33.25 -31.61 26.68
N HIS A 585 -32.41 -31.22 27.64
CA HIS A 585 -32.77 -31.02 29.05
C HIS A 585 -33.37 -29.64 29.35
N GLU A 586 -33.05 -28.63 28.57
CA GLU A 586 -33.45 -27.24 28.81
C GLU A 586 -34.84 -26.85 28.26
N THR A 587 -35.61 -27.78 27.71
CA THR A 587 -36.95 -27.54 27.10
C THR A 587 -38.01 -26.99 28.06
N LYS A 588 -37.70 -26.78 29.34
CA LYS A 588 -38.67 -26.22 30.32
C LYS A 588 -38.17 -25.04 31.19
N ALA A 589 -36.90 -24.69 31.21
CA ALA A 589 -36.44 -23.76 32.26
C ALA A 589 -35.60 -22.53 31.80
N ASN A 590 -35.12 -22.41 30.56
CA ASN A 590 -34.24 -21.29 30.25
C ASN A 590 -34.38 -20.68 28.86
N LEU A 591 -34.63 -19.37 28.83
CA LEU A 591 -34.66 -18.45 27.69
C LEU A 591 -33.34 -18.45 26.86
N VAL A 592 -32.26 -19.01 27.36
CA VAL A 592 -30.92 -18.98 26.75
C VAL A 592 -30.86 -19.77 25.44
N CYS A 593 -31.56 -20.90 25.36
CA CYS A 593 -31.62 -21.69 24.11
C CYS A 593 -32.51 -21.09 23.05
N ARG A 594 -33.49 -20.28 23.42
CA ARG A 594 -34.36 -19.54 22.47
C ARG A 594 -33.61 -18.40 21.78
N LEU A 595 -32.72 -17.74 22.49
CA LEU A 595 -31.85 -16.66 21.95
C LEU A 595 -30.73 -17.18 21.01
N LEU A 596 -30.43 -18.47 21.01
CA LEU A 596 -29.46 -19.08 20.08
C LEU A 596 -30.13 -19.54 18.76
N LEU A 597 -31.44 -19.44 18.64
CA LEU A 597 -32.26 -19.87 17.48
C LEU A 597 -32.87 -18.71 16.67
N GLU A 598 -32.89 -17.49 17.20
CA GLU A 598 -33.17 -16.24 16.48
C GLU A 598 -31.87 -15.55 16.02
#